data_7ae8651196e2f621cbbf316850a4feda
#
_entry.id   7ae8651196e2f621cbbf316850a4feda
#
_cell.length_a   1.000
_cell.length_b   1.000
_cell.length_c   1.000
_cell.angle_alpha   90.00
_cell.angle_beta   90.00
_cell.angle_gamma   90.00
#
_symmetry.space_group_name_H-M   'P 1'
#
loop_
_entity.id
_entity.type
_entity.pdbx_description
1 polymer ?
#
loop_
_entity_poly.entity_id
_entity_poly.type
_entity_poly.pdbx_seq_one_letter_code
_entity_poly.pdbx_strand_id
1 'polypeptide(L)'
;DHKSSRGLGDVYKRQGNPGPGGWGVYIQLNGEEKDLYGGNPETTNNQMEMQAALEALKYLKDKNDVIELYTDSNYLRQGITEWIHKWKLNNWRTAAKKPVANRDLWIEISDLNEKMNVQWNWVKGHAGDPGNERADQLANLGADNV
;
A
#
# COMPACT_ATOMS: atom_id res chain seq x y z
N ASP A 1 -9.05 5.71 20.52
CA ASP A 1 -8.84 6.53 19.33
C ASP A 1 -8.19 5.72 18.23
N HIS A 2 -8.88 5.63 17.12
CA HIS A 2 -8.40 4.87 15.98
C HIS A 2 -7.92 5.78 14.89
N LYS A 3 -6.78 5.45 14.32
CA LYS A 3 -6.27 6.09 13.13
C LYS A 3 -6.69 5.25 11.95
N SER A 4 -7.13 5.89 10.91
CA SER A 4 -7.66 5.19 9.77
C SER A 4 -6.98 5.66 8.49
N SER A 5 -6.54 4.71 7.68
CA SER A 5 -6.04 4.95 6.34
C SER A 5 -6.94 4.20 5.39
N ARG A 6 -7.61 4.91 4.50
CA ARG A 6 -8.59 4.32 3.60
C ARG A 6 -8.21 4.53 2.15
N GLY A 7 -8.65 3.58 1.32
CA GLY A 7 -8.53 3.73 -0.11
C GLY A 7 -7.11 3.86 -0.58
N LEU A 8 -6.26 2.87 -0.27
CA LEU A 8 -4.98 2.79 -0.92
C LEU A 8 -5.25 2.72 -2.39
N GLY A 9 -4.86 3.77 -3.11
CA GLY A 9 -5.40 4.02 -4.41
C GLY A 9 -5.04 3.02 -5.47
N ASP A 10 -5.87 2.99 -6.48
CA ASP A 10 -5.56 2.27 -7.69
C ASP A 10 -4.39 2.94 -8.40
N VAL A 11 -3.77 2.17 -9.26
CA VAL A 11 -2.68 2.66 -10.08
C VAL A 11 -3.23 3.19 -11.38
N TYR A 12 -2.91 4.43 -11.70
CA TYR A 12 -3.19 5.00 -13.00
C TYR A 12 -2.04 4.68 -13.95
N LYS A 13 -2.32 4.05 -15.04
CA LYS A 13 -1.32 3.70 -16.04
C LYS A 13 -1.65 4.32 -17.37
N ARG A 14 -0.66 4.98 -17.96
CA ARG A 14 -0.79 5.52 -19.31
C ARG A 14 -0.34 4.52 -20.35
N GLN A 15 0.49 3.58 -19.96
CA GLN A 15 1.05 2.56 -20.83
C GLN A 15 1.05 1.25 -20.09
N GLY A 16 1.40 0.21 -20.78
CA GLY A 16 1.50 -1.11 -20.19
C GLY A 16 2.44 -1.18 -19.02
N ASN A 17 2.46 -2.31 -18.37
CA ASN A 17 3.19 -2.59 -17.17
C ASN A 17 4.52 -3.27 -17.52
N PRO A 18 5.75 -2.73 -17.18
CA PRO A 18 5.90 -1.50 -16.41
C PRO A 18 5.70 -0.24 -17.24
N GLY A 19 5.46 0.85 -16.54
CA GLY A 19 5.24 2.15 -17.14
C GLY A 19 4.99 3.18 -16.06
N PRO A 20 4.60 4.41 -16.43
CA PRO A 20 4.30 5.43 -15.42
C PRO A 20 3.13 5.01 -14.56
N GLY A 21 3.25 5.25 -13.25
CA GLY A 21 2.19 4.96 -12.31
C GLY A 21 2.24 5.87 -11.11
N GLY A 22 1.14 5.89 -10.36
CA GLY A 22 1.04 6.68 -9.15
C GLY A 22 0.36 5.92 -8.03
N TRP A 23 0.53 6.43 -6.82
CA TRP A 23 -0.11 5.89 -5.63
C TRP A 23 -0.74 7.04 -4.84
N GLY A 24 -1.78 6.71 -4.08
CA GLY A 24 -2.45 7.69 -3.25
C GLY A 24 -2.96 7.07 -1.97
N VAL A 25 -2.95 7.86 -0.90
CA VAL A 25 -3.43 7.46 0.41
C VAL A 25 -4.26 8.59 0.99
N TYR A 26 -5.44 8.25 1.50
CA TYR A 26 -6.28 9.18 2.22
C TYR A 26 -6.32 8.74 3.69
N ILE A 27 -5.96 9.65 4.59
CA ILE A 27 -5.82 9.34 6.01
C ILE A 27 -6.77 10.18 6.82
N GLN A 28 -7.53 9.54 7.70
CA GLN A 28 -8.35 10.22 8.71
C GLN A 28 -7.70 9.98 10.07
N LEU A 29 -7.39 11.06 10.77
CA LEU A 29 -6.69 11.00 12.05
C LEU A 29 -7.25 12.05 13.00
N ASN A 30 -7.96 11.58 14.02
CA ASN A 30 -8.54 12.48 15.05
C ASN A 30 -9.37 13.63 14.46
N GLY A 31 -10.17 13.32 13.44
CA GLY A 31 -11.00 14.31 12.79
C GLY A 31 -10.31 15.13 11.72
N GLU A 32 -9.02 14.95 11.56
CA GLU A 32 -8.25 15.62 10.50
C GLU A 32 -8.04 14.68 9.34
N GLU A 33 -7.88 15.26 8.16
CA GLU A 33 -7.63 14.50 6.95
C GLU A 33 -6.25 14.82 6.40
N LYS A 34 -5.59 13.81 5.88
CA LYS A 34 -4.28 13.97 5.26
C LYS A 34 -4.24 13.17 3.97
N ASP A 35 -3.76 13.83 2.93
CA ASP A 35 -3.56 13.20 1.63
C ASP A 35 -2.07 12.97 1.40
N LEU A 36 -1.73 11.77 0.95
CA LEU A 36 -0.37 11.46 0.51
C LEU A 36 -0.46 10.93 -0.90
N TYR A 37 0.48 11.29 -1.75
CA TYR A 37 0.51 10.73 -3.09
C TYR A 37 1.92 10.84 -3.67
N GLY A 38 2.16 10.05 -4.67
CA GLY A 38 3.42 10.07 -5.39
C GLY A 38 3.33 9.21 -6.63
N GLY A 39 4.41 9.14 -7.37
CA GLY A 39 4.44 8.36 -8.59
C GLY A 39 5.84 7.96 -8.96
N ASN A 40 5.92 7.17 -10.02
CA ASN A 40 7.18 6.67 -10.55
C ASN A 40 7.03 6.56 -12.07
N PRO A 41 8.01 7.06 -12.85
CA PRO A 41 7.91 6.96 -14.31
C PRO A 41 8.02 5.53 -14.83
N GLU A 42 8.54 4.61 -14.03
CA GLU A 42 8.66 3.22 -14.44
C GLU A 42 8.38 2.30 -13.26
N THR A 43 7.16 1.77 -13.22
CA THR A 43 6.70 0.99 -12.09
C THR A 43 5.62 0.00 -12.54
N THR A 44 5.10 -0.79 -11.59
CA THR A 44 4.01 -1.73 -11.82
C THR A 44 2.84 -1.41 -10.90
N ASN A 45 1.67 -1.96 -11.22
CA ASN A 45 0.49 -1.82 -10.36
C ASN A 45 0.79 -2.30 -8.95
N ASN A 46 1.39 -3.49 -8.84
CA ASN A 46 1.67 -4.07 -7.53
C ASN A 46 2.63 -3.20 -6.73
N GLN A 47 3.65 -2.63 -7.39
CA GLN A 47 4.59 -1.74 -6.70
C GLN A 47 3.90 -0.49 -6.18
N MET A 48 2.97 0.06 -6.94
CA MET A 48 2.26 1.26 -6.49
C MET A 48 1.31 0.97 -5.34
N GLU A 49 0.64 -0.17 -5.36
CA GLU A 49 -0.19 -0.60 -4.23
C GLU A 49 0.67 -0.78 -2.97
N MET A 50 1.82 -1.40 -3.12
CA MET A 50 2.75 -1.57 -2.01
C MET A 50 3.30 -0.24 -1.51
N GLN A 51 3.64 0.66 -2.43
CA GLN A 51 4.17 1.96 -2.05
C GLN A 51 3.15 2.77 -1.28
N ALA A 52 1.88 2.71 -1.68
CA ALA A 52 0.81 3.39 -0.95
C ALA A 52 0.72 2.86 0.49
N ALA A 53 0.72 1.53 0.66
CA ALA A 53 0.66 0.93 1.98
C ALA A 53 1.87 1.33 2.82
N LEU A 54 3.06 1.27 2.24
CA LEU A 54 4.29 1.61 2.95
C LEU A 54 4.31 3.06 3.39
N GLU A 55 3.91 3.98 2.54
CA GLU A 55 3.89 5.40 2.88
C GLU A 55 2.86 5.70 3.97
N ALA A 56 1.72 5.03 3.93
CA ALA A 56 0.73 5.15 5.00
C ALA A 56 1.30 4.69 6.33
N LEU A 57 1.96 3.54 6.36
CA LEU A 57 2.56 3.02 7.59
C LEU A 57 3.68 3.92 8.10
N LYS A 58 4.52 4.43 7.21
CA LYS A 58 5.59 5.36 7.59
C LYS A 58 5.03 6.63 8.22
N TYR A 59 3.97 7.16 7.64
CA TYR A 59 3.36 8.38 8.16
C TYR A 59 2.78 8.16 9.55
N LEU A 60 2.25 6.98 9.81
CA LEU A 60 1.52 6.68 11.05
C LEU A 60 2.37 5.98 12.11
N LYS A 61 3.61 5.64 11.82
CA LYS A 61 4.40 4.76 12.69
C LYS A 61 4.63 5.30 14.10
N ASP A 62 4.68 6.61 14.27
CA ASP A 62 4.95 7.22 15.57
C ASP A 62 3.69 7.64 16.32
N LYS A 63 2.54 7.23 15.84
CA LYS A 63 1.26 7.69 16.39
C LYS A 63 0.65 6.76 17.44
N ASN A 64 1.26 5.63 17.71
CA ASN A 64 0.97 4.74 18.85
C ASN A 64 -0.45 4.21 19.03
N ASP A 65 -1.29 4.26 18.03
CA ASP A 65 -2.66 3.76 18.14
C ASP A 65 -2.88 2.60 17.18
N VAL A 66 -4.05 1.98 17.31
CA VAL A 66 -4.49 0.99 16.35
C VAL A 66 -4.74 1.68 15.03
N ILE A 67 -4.16 1.14 13.98
CA ILE A 67 -4.31 1.67 12.62
C ILE A 67 -5.21 0.73 11.84
N GLU A 68 -6.28 1.27 11.25
CA GLU A 68 -7.12 0.51 10.35
C GLU A 68 -6.76 0.91 8.93
N LEU A 69 -6.25 -0.03 8.17
CA LEU A 69 -5.80 0.20 6.81
C LEU A 69 -6.71 -0.54 5.84
N TYR A 70 -7.32 0.19 4.92
CA TYR A 70 -8.28 -0.35 3.96
C TYR A 70 -7.65 -0.40 2.58
N THR A 71 -7.72 -1.54 1.94
CA THR A 71 -7.19 -1.71 0.58
C THR A 71 -7.98 -2.77 -0.17
N ASP A 72 -8.05 -2.64 -1.49
CA ASP A 72 -8.65 -3.64 -2.35
C ASP A 72 -7.60 -4.48 -3.09
N SER A 73 -6.34 -4.31 -2.78
CA SER A 73 -5.26 -5.02 -3.46
C SER A 73 -5.20 -6.48 -3.04
N ASN A 74 -5.48 -7.38 -3.96
CA ASN A 74 -5.32 -8.81 -3.72
C ASN A 74 -3.87 -9.19 -3.53
N TYR A 75 -2.96 -8.51 -4.22
CA TYR A 75 -1.53 -8.77 -4.09
C TYR A 75 -1.06 -8.50 -2.66
N LEU A 76 -1.45 -7.35 -2.09
CA LEU A 76 -1.14 -7.03 -0.70
C LEU A 76 -1.77 -8.04 0.25
N ARG A 77 -3.03 -8.40 0.00
CA ARG A 77 -3.74 -9.34 0.85
C ARG A 77 -3.03 -10.67 0.92
N GLN A 78 -2.69 -11.24 -0.23
CA GLN A 78 -2.02 -12.53 -0.29
C GLN A 78 -0.63 -12.45 0.35
N GLY A 79 0.10 -11.38 0.10
CA GLY A 79 1.42 -11.21 0.67
C GLY A 79 1.38 -11.11 2.20
N ILE A 80 0.50 -10.28 2.73
CA ILE A 80 0.40 -10.05 4.17
C ILE A 80 -0.12 -11.29 4.90
N THR A 81 -1.10 -11.97 4.33
CA THR A 81 -1.76 -13.09 5.02
C THR A 81 -1.08 -14.44 4.79
N GLU A 82 -0.35 -14.61 3.69
CA GLU A 82 0.20 -15.91 3.33
C GLU A 82 1.69 -15.87 3.04
N TRP A 83 2.11 -15.08 2.04
CA TRP A 83 3.46 -15.20 1.49
C TRP A 83 4.57 -14.78 2.45
N ILE A 84 4.37 -13.72 3.20
CA ILE A 84 5.39 -13.18 4.11
C ILE A 84 5.87 -14.23 5.10
N HIS A 85 4.95 -15.04 5.63
CA HIS A 85 5.31 -16.06 6.60
C HIS A 85 6.29 -17.08 6.04
N LYS A 86 6.05 -17.50 4.81
CA LYS A 86 6.95 -18.45 4.13
C LYS A 86 8.27 -17.79 3.77
N TRP A 87 8.21 -16.58 3.25
CA TRP A 87 9.44 -15.88 2.83
C TRP A 87 10.37 -15.60 3.99
N LYS A 88 9.85 -15.24 5.14
CA LYS A 88 10.69 -15.05 6.33
C LYS A 88 11.46 -16.29 6.69
N LEU A 89 10.82 -17.46 6.59
CA LEU A 89 11.48 -18.73 6.88
C LEU A 89 12.54 -19.09 5.85
N ASN A 90 12.41 -18.57 4.64
CA ASN A 90 13.31 -18.89 3.53
C ASN A 90 14.25 -17.74 3.18
N ASN A 91 14.50 -16.83 4.12
CA ASN A 91 15.39 -15.68 3.91
C ASN A 91 14.99 -14.83 2.71
N TRP A 92 13.66 -14.66 2.52
CA TRP A 92 13.11 -13.86 1.44
C TRP A 92 13.52 -14.33 0.05
N ARG A 93 13.59 -15.64 -0.09
CA ARG A 93 13.91 -16.28 -1.36
C ARG A 93 12.80 -17.22 -1.80
N THR A 94 12.66 -17.37 -3.10
CA THR A 94 11.73 -18.34 -3.67
C THR A 94 12.27 -19.77 -3.51
N ALA A 95 11.45 -20.76 -3.88
CA ALA A 95 11.89 -22.16 -3.88
C ALA A 95 13.12 -22.38 -4.77
N ALA A 96 13.25 -21.57 -5.83
CA ALA A 96 14.43 -21.62 -6.71
C ALA A 96 15.62 -20.82 -6.18
N LYS A 97 15.55 -20.37 -4.92
CA LYS A 97 16.59 -19.62 -4.23
C LYS A 97 16.89 -18.25 -4.83
N LYS A 98 15.92 -17.69 -5.55
CA LYS A 98 16.02 -16.33 -6.08
C LYS A 98 15.29 -15.37 -5.15
N PRO A 99 15.69 -14.08 -5.11
CA PRO A 99 14.96 -13.10 -4.30
C PRO A 99 13.49 -13.05 -4.70
N VAL A 100 12.61 -12.90 -3.72
CA VAL A 100 11.18 -12.74 -4.03
C VAL A 100 10.95 -11.42 -4.75
N ALA A 101 9.95 -11.38 -5.61
CA ALA A 101 9.59 -10.17 -6.33
C ALA A 101 9.23 -9.06 -5.34
N ASN A 102 9.72 -7.84 -5.59
CA ASN A 102 9.48 -6.68 -4.72
C ASN A 102 9.97 -6.90 -3.28
N ARG A 103 11.04 -7.66 -3.13
CA ARG A 103 11.55 -8.06 -1.81
C ARG A 103 11.75 -6.89 -0.86
N ASP A 104 12.40 -5.83 -1.32
CA ASP A 104 12.71 -4.70 -0.44
C ASP A 104 11.45 -4.03 0.09
N LEU A 105 10.44 -3.86 -0.73
CA LEU A 105 9.16 -3.30 -0.31
C LEU A 105 8.47 -4.23 0.70
N TRP A 106 8.48 -5.54 0.45
CA TRP A 106 7.88 -6.50 1.36
C TRP A 106 8.57 -6.51 2.72
N ILE A 107 9.89 -6.42 2.74
CA ILE A 107 10.64 -6.39 4.00
C ILE A 107 10.27 -5.14 4.80
N GLU A 108 10.23 -3.96 4.17
CA GLU A 108 9.86 -2.74 4.87
C GLU A 108 8.44 -2.78 5.40
N ILE A 109 7.49 -3.26 4.59
CA ILE A 109 6.10 -3.38 5.02
C ILE A 109 5.99 -4.36 6.18
N SER A 110 6.66 -5.48 6.10
CA SER A 110 6.65 -6.51 7.15
C SER A 110 7.20 -5.96 8.46
N ASP A 111 8.31 -5.24 8.40
CA ASP A 111 8.93 -4.68 9.61
C ASP A 111 7.99 -3.69 10.30
N LEU A 112 7.37 -2.81 9.53
CA LEU A 112 6.44 -1.84 10.11
C LEU A 112 5.18 -2.53 10.63
N ASN A 113 4.68 -3.52 9.91
CA ASN A 113 3.50 -4.26 10.32
C ASN A 113 3.73 -4.97 11.66
N GLU A 114 4.92 -5.47 11.90
CA GLU A 114 5.26 -6.12 13.16
C GLU A 114 5.40 -5.14 14.32
N LYS A 115 5.88 -3.93 14.04
CA LYS A 115 6.11 -2.91 15.08
C LYS A 115 4.86 -2.12 15.42
N MET A 116 3.88 -2.12 14.54
CA MET A 116 2.67 -1.34 14.68
C MET A 116 1.47 -2.24 14.87
N ASN A 117 0.40 -1.69 15.42
CA ASN A 117 -0.85 -2.43 15.55
C ASN A 117 -1.74 -2.08 14.36
N VAL A 118 -1.59 -2.83 13.28
CA VAL A 118 -2.30 -2.58 12.03
C VAL A 118 -3.40 -3.62 11.84
N GLN A 119 -4.62 -3.14 11.67
CA GLN A 119 -5.74 -3.98 11.27
C GLN A 119 -5.97 -3.79 9.78
N TRP A 120 -5.71 -4.82 9.00
CA TRP A 120 -5.88 -4.79 7.56
C TRP A 120 -7.33 -5.11 7.22
N ASN A 121 -7.94 -4.23 6.46
CA ASN A 121 -9.33 -4.38 6.04
C ASN A 121 -9.37 -4.52 4.52
N TRP A 122 -9.76 -5.69 4.06
CA TRP A 122 -9.78 -6.01 2.64
C TRP A 122 -11.16 -5.66 2.09
N VAL A 123 -11.21 -4.65 1.24
CA VAL A 123 -12.47 -4.16 0.69
C VAL A 123 -12.59 -4.57 -0.77
N LYS A 124 -13.83 -4.67 -1.22
CA LYS A 124 -14.13 -4.99 -2.61
C LYS A 124 -14.47 -3.71 -3.34
N GLY A 125 -13.93 -3.54 -4.54
CA GLY A 125 -14.35 -2.48 -5.41
C GLY A 125 -14.34 -1.14 -4.72
N HIS A 126 -14.87 -0.11 -5.32
CA HIS A 126 -14.64 1.17 -4.77
C HIS A 126 -15.65 2.19 -5.15
N ALA A 127 -16.56 1.84 -5.99
CA ALA A 127 -17.59 2.76 -6.40
C ALA A 127 -18.39 3.17 -5.17
N GLY A 128 -18.43 4.47 -4.90
CA GLY A 128 -19.21 5.00 -3.81
C GLY A 128 -18.51 5.09 -2.46
N ASP A 129 -17.30 4.61 -2.34
CA ASP A 129 -16.52 4.80 -1.11
C ASP A 129 -15.70 6.07 -1.23
N PRO A 130 -16.02 7.13 -0.44
CA PRO A 130 -15.29 8.40 -0.58
C PRO A 130 -13.79 8.29 -0.34
N GLY A 131 -13.36 7.42 0.57
CA GLY A 131 -11.95 7.22 0.83
C GLY A 131 -11.22 6.60 -0.35
N ASN A 132 -11.82 5.59 -0.97
CA ASN A 132 -11.25 4.96 -2.16
C ASN A 132 -11.23 5.94 -3.33
N GLU A 133 -12.31 6.68 -3.52
CA GLU A 133 -12.36 7.68 -4.59
C GLU A 133 -11.28 8.74 -4.40
N ARG A 134 -11.07 9.20 -3.18
CA ARG A 134 -10.04 10.19 -2.89
C ARG A 134 -8.66 9.62 -3.17
N ALA A 135 -8.39 8.38 -2.74
CA ALA A 135 -7.11 7.75 -2.98
C ALA A 135 -6.85 7.55 -4.49
N ASP A 136 -7.89 7.20 -5.25
CA ASP A 136 -7.77 7.07 -6.70
C ASP A 136 -7.39 8.40 -7.36
N GLN A 137 -8.03 9.48 -6.94
CA GLN A 137 -7.69 10.81 -7.43
C GLN A 137 -6.23 11.16 -7.13
N LEU A 138 -5.77 10.85 -5.93
CA LEU A 138 -4.40 11.10 -5.52
C LEU A 138 -3.40 10.25 -6.33
N ALA A 139 -3.76 9.01 -6.61
CA ALA A 139 -2.92 8.15 -7.43
C ALA A 139 -2.79 8.71 -8.84
N ASN A 140 -3.87 9.24 -9.41
CA ASN A 140 -3.83 9.88 -10.72
C ASN A 140 -2.93 11.13 -10.71
N LEU A 141 -3.02 11.93 -9.65
CA LEU A 141 -2.14 13.09 -9.52
C LEU A 141 -0.67 12.66 -9.46
N GLY A 142 -0.37 11.60 -8.72
CA GLY A 142 0.98 11.08 -8.64
C GLY A 142 1.49 10.62 -9.99
N ALA A 143 0.67 9.89 -10.74
CA ALA A 143 1.05 9.41 -12.07
C ALA A 143 1.24 10.57 -13.06
N ASP A 144 0.40 11.59 -12.95
CA ASP A 144 0.46 12.74 -13.87
C ASP A 144 1.71 13.61 -13.67
N ASN A 145 2.34 13.50 -12.50
CA ASN A 145 3.51 14.30 -12.17
C ASN A 145 4.86 13.61 -12.47
N VAL A 146 4.82 12.47 -13.12
CA VAL A 146 6.05 11.73 -13.46
C VAL A 146 6.28 11.61 -14.96
#